data_3cb908b28962fe4b6905839f676e6b83
#
_entry.id   3cb908b28962fe4b6905839f676e6b83
#
_cell.length_a   1.000
_cell.length_b   1.000
_cell.length_c   1.000
_cell.angle_alpha   90.00
_cell.angle_beta   90.00
_cell.angle_gamma   90.00
#
_symmetry.space_group_name_H-M   'P 1'
#
loop_
_entity.id
_entity.type
_entity.pdbx_description
1 polymer ?
#
loop_
_entity_poly.entity_id
_entity_poly.type
_entity_poly.pdbx_seq_one_letter_code
_entity_poly.pdbx_strand_id
1 'polypeptide(L)'
;MTKKIEAIIREEKLNDVKEALRRIGIVGLNVFEVRGHGRQGGITLAGRTGTYQVDLLPRVQVNIVLSDHNVEKTIETICEAAQTGRTGDGLIFIYPVEDVIRIRTGERGREALMYPDDIDARRALTTANGMAWG
;
A
#
# COMPACT_ATOMS: atom_id res chain seq x y z
N MET A 1 -8.61 6.09 14.59
CA MET A 1 -7.63 5.02 14.78
C MET A 1 -6.68 4.97 13.59
N THR A 2 -5.53 4.44 13.84
CA THR A 2 -4.49 4.30 12.82
C THR A 2 -4.45 2.86 12.32
N LYS A 3 -4.28 2.69 11.04
CA LYS A 3 -4.22 1.39 10.38
C LYS A 3 -2.97 1.29 9.51
N LYS A 4 -2.51 0.07 9.32
CA LYS A 4 -1.46 -0.24 8.36
C LYS A 4 -2.08 -1.02 7.20
N ILE A 5 -1.80 -0.58 6.00
CA ILE A 5 -2.11 -1.31 4.78
C ILE A 5 -0.84 -2.00 4.32
N GLU A 6 -0.92 -3.29 4.10
CA GLU A 6 0.15 -4.09 3.54
C GLU A 6 -0.37 -4.73 2.26
N ALA A 7 0.09 -4.22 1.12
CA ALA A 7 -0.37 -4.67 -0.19
C ALA A 7 0.74 -5.46 -0.89
N ILE A 8 0.46 -6.72 -1.22
CA ILE A 8 1.39 -7.54 -1.98
C ILE A 8 0.87 -7.56 -3.41
N ILE A 9 1.64 -7.01 -4.33
CA ILE A 9 1.23 -6.78 -5.71
C ILE A 9 2.27 -7.34 -6.68
N ARG A 10 1.91 -7.39 -7.96
CA ARG A 10 2.87 -7.72 -9.02
C ARG A 10 3.94 -6.63 -9.08
N GLU A 11 5.20 -7.03 -9.25
CA GLU A 11 6.28 -6.05 -9.31
C GLU A 11 6.15 -5.07 -10.47
N GLU A 12 5.60 -5.50 -11.62
CA GLU A 12 5.39 -4.63 -12.77
C GLU A 12 4.30 -3.58 -12.55
N LYS A 13 3.50 -3.72 -11.49
CA LYS A 13 2.47 -2.74 -11.12
C LYS A 13 2.92 -1.71 -10.12
N LEU A 14 4.14 -1.83 -9.61
CA LEU A 14 4.61 -0.93 -8.55
C LEU A 14 4.55 0.54 -8.94
N ASN A 15 5.02 0.88 -10.13
CA ASN A 15 5.04 2.28 -10.56
C ASN A 15 3.62 2.84 -10.73
N ASP A 16 2.70 2.06 -11.28
CA ASP A 16 1.31 2.46 -11.42
C ASP A 16 0.66 2.70 -10.05
N VAL A 17 0.91 1.81 -9.10
CA VAL A 17 0.39 1.92 -7.73
C VAL A 17 0.97 3.14 -7.04
N LYS A 18 2.27 3.34 -7.12
CA LYS A 18 2.93 4.51 -6.51
C LYS A 18 2.36 5.82 -7.05
N GLU A 19 2.19 5.93 -8.35
CA GLU A 19 1.66 7.14 -8.98
C GLU A 19 0.20 7.38 -8.56
N ALA A 20 -0.62 6.33 -8.55
CA ALA A 20 -2.01 6.44 -8.12
C ALA A 20 -2.11 6.88 -6.65
N LEU A 21 -1.27 6.32 -5.78
CA LEU A 21 -1.23 6.67 -4.37
C LEU A 21 -0.77 8.11 -4.18
N ARG A 22 0.23 8.56 -4.95
CA ARG A 22 0.69 9.94 -4.89
C ARG A 22 -0.45 10.91 -5.19
N ARG A 23 -1.28 10.60 -6.19
CA ARG A 23 -2.40 11.46 -6.59
C ARG A 23 -3.43 11.65 -5.49
N ILE A 24 -3.64 10.66 -4.64
CA ILE A 24 -4.58 10.79 -3.52
C ILE A 24 -3.91 11.33 -2.24
N GLY A 25 -2.62 11.66 -2.30
CA GLY A 25 -1.91 12.26 -1.19
C GLY A 25 -1.20 11.30 -0.26
N ILE A 26 -0.88 10.10 -0.72
CA ILE A 26 -0.02 9.20 0.04
C ILE A 26 1.43 9.65 -0.15
N VAL A 27 2.00 10.26 0.87
CA VAL A 27 3.36 10.81 0.86
C VAL A 27 4.35 9.78 1.35
N GLY A 28 4.04 9.12 2.47
CA GLY A 28 4.94 8.14 3.09
C GLY A 28 4.50 6.71 2.79
N LEU A 29 5.39 5.95 2.19
CA LEU A 29 5.22 4.52 2.03
C LEU A 29 6.60 3.86 1.99
N ASN A 30 6.65 2.58 2.27
CA ASN A 30 7.87 1.83 2.01
C ASN A 30 7.54 0.55 1.25
N VAL A 31 8.56 -0.01 0.62
CA VAL A 31 8.42 -1.13 -0.29
C VAL A 31 9.46 -2.18 0.06
N PHE A 32 9.02 -3.44 0.14
CA PHE A 32 9.90 -4.60 0.25
C PHE A 32 9.76 -5.45 -0.99
N GLU A 33 10.86 -6.01 -1.43
CA GLU A 33 10.84 -7.08 -2.41
C GLU A 33 10.55 -8.38 -1.68
N VAL A 34 9.56 -9.13 -2.16
CA VAL A 34 9.15 -10.39 -1.56
C VAL A 34 9.02 -11.46 -2.64
N ARG A 35 9.11 -12.71 -2.23
CA ARG A 35 8.82 -13.83 -3.11
C ARG A 35 7.65 -14.59 -2.53
N GLY A 36 6.68 -14.87 -3.38
CA GLY A 36 5.46 -15.51 -2.94
C GLY A 36 5.08 -16.73 -3.76
N HIS A 37 4.47 -17.67 -3.06
CA HIS A 37 3.82 -18.82 -3.66
C HIS A 37 2.34 -18.74 -3.29
N GLY A 38 1.50 -18.67 -4.30
CA GLY A 38 0.08 -18.54 -4.07
C GLY A 38 -0.70 -19.42 -5.04
N ARG A 39 -1.94 -19.02 -5.26
CA ARG A 39 -2.87 -19.76 -6.11
C ARG A 39 -2.41 -19.85 -7.56
N GLN A 40 -1.63 -18.90 -8.02
CA GLN A 40 -1.03 -18.92 -9.35
C GLN A 40 -0.10 -20.13 -9.56
N GLY A 41 0.43 -20.69 -8.48
CA GLY A 41 1.44 -21.73 -8.53
C GLY A 41 2.77 -21.21 -9.02
N GLY A 42 3.59 -22.06 -9.53
CA GLY A 42 4.86 -21.68 -10.08
C GLY A 42 4.81 -21.41 -11.58
N ILE A 43 5.92 -21.02 -12.13
CA ILE A 43 6.12 -20.86 -13.56
C ILE A 43 7.10 -21.93 -14.03
N THR A 44 6.75 -22.63 -15.11
CA THR A 44 7.67 -23.58 -15.74
C THR A 44 8.51 -22.84 -16.78
N LEU A 45 9.82 -22.92 -16.64
CA LEU A 45 10.75 -22.28 -17.54
C LEU A 45 11.57 -23.33 -18.28
N ALA A 46 11.88 -23.06 -19.56
CA ALA A 46 12.76 -23.90 -20.35
C ALA A 46 14.21 -23.53 -20.10
N GLY A 47 15.02 -24.54 -19.82
CA GLY A 47 16.46 -24.38 -19.63
C GLY A 47 17.25 -25.28 -20.57
N ARG A 48 18.58 -25.21 -20.48
CA ARG A 48 19.50 -26.00 -21.33
C ARG A 48 19.30 -27.51 -21.16
N THR A 49 18.97 -27.93 -19.94
CA THR A 49 18.88 -29.34 -19.58
C THR A 49 17.45 -29.84 -19.45
N GLY A 50 16.49 -29.02 -19.86
CA GLY A 50 15.08 -29.34 -19.76
C GLY A 50 14.27 -28.19 -19.17
N THR A 51 13.11 -28.50 -18.62
CA THR A 51 12.23 -27.52 -17.96
C THR A 51 12.47 -27.53 -16.45
N TYR A 52 12.28 -26.38 -15.82
CA TYR A 52 12.29 -26.27 -14.36
C TYR A 52 11.15 -25.34 -13.91
N GLN A 53 10.73 -25.52 -12.68
CA GLN A 53 9.60 -24.78 -12.13
C GLN A 53 10.11 -23.75 -11.12
N VAL A 54 9.60 -22.51 -11.24
CA VAL A 54 9.86 -21.45 -10.28
C VAL A 54 8.65 -21.40 -9.34
N ASP A 55 8.84 -21.82 -8.10
CA ASP A 55 7.77 -21.88 -7.11
C ASP A 55 7.50 -20.55 -6.41
N LEU A 56 8.57 -19.77 -6.18
CA LEU A 56 8.48 -18.49 -5.52
C LEU A 56 8.62 -17.38 -6.55
N LEU A 57 7.55 -16.66 -6.78
CA LEU A 57 7.51 -15.60 -7.78
C LEU A 57 7.81 -14.24 -7.15
N PRO A 58 8.52 -13.35 -7.87
CA PRO A 58 8.81 -12.02 -7.35
C PRO A 58 7.53 -11.20 -7.22
N ARG A 59 7.40 -10.52 -6.09
CA ARG A 59 6.31 -9.60 -5.78
C ARG A 59 6.91 -8.43 -5.02
N VAL A 60 6.13 -7.37 -4.87
CA VAL A 60 6.50 -6.27 -3.98
C VAL A 60 5.43 -6.09 -2.94
N GLN A 61 5.87 -5.74 -1.74
CA GLN A 61 5.02 -5.42 -0.62
C GLN A 61 5.09 -3.93 -0.37
N VAL A 62 3.95 -3.26 -0.50
CA VAL A 62 3.84 -1.82 -0.25
C VAL A 62 3.18 -1.65 1.11
N ASN A 63 3.81 -0.88 1.99
CA ASN A 63 3.32 -0.63 3.34
C ASN A 63 3.00 0.84 3.51
N ILE A 64 1.81 1.11 4.03
CA ILE A 64 1.31 2.47 4.26
C ILE A 64 0.66 2.46 5.63
N VAL A 65 0.95 3.48 6.44
CA VAL A 65 0.30 3.71 7.73
C VAL A 65 -0.47 5.02 7.62
N LEU A 66 -1.75 4.98 7.95
CA LEU A 66 -2.64 6.14 7.78
C LEU A 66 -3.83 6.05 8.74
N SER A 67 -4.60 7.13 8.77
CA SER A 67 -5.85 7.18 9.51
C SER A 67 -6.88 6.22 8.90
N ASP A 68 -7.69 5.58 9.74
CA ASP A 68 -8.74 4.67 9.31
C ASP A 68 -9.77 5.34 8.38
N HIS A 69 -9.93 6.65 8.47
CA HIS A 69 -10.82 7.42 7.61
C HIS A 69 -10.45 7.34 6.13
N ASN A 70 -9.17 7.09 5.83
CA ASN A 70 -8.65 7.10 4.47
C ASN A 70 -8.34 5.70 3.94
N VAL A 71 -8.61 4.66 4.72
CA VAL A 71 -8.28 3.28 4.35
C VAL A 71 -9.04 2.83 3.12
N GLU A 72 -10.36 3.01 3.09
CA GLU A 72 -11.18 2.54 1.96
C GLU A 72 -10.78 3.19 0.64
N LYS A 73 -10.54 4.49 0.65
CA LYS A 73 -10.07 5.20 -0.55
C LYS A 73 -8.73 4.67 -1.03
N THR A 74 -7.84 4.38 -0.11
CA THR A 74 -6.51 3.86 -0.43
C THR A 74 -6.61 2.43 -0.99
N ILE A 75 -7.46 1.58 -0.40
CA ILE A 75 -7.72 0.23 -0.92
C ILE A 75 -8.24 0.28 -2.36
N GLU A 76 -9.25 1.10 -2.63
CA GLU A 76 -9.80 1.27 -3.97
C GLU A 76 -8.73 1.68 -4.97
N THR A 77 -7.91 2.63 -4.57
CA THR A 77 -6.82 3.15 -5.41
C THR A 77 -5.80 2.08 -5.76
N ILE A 78 -5.39 1.29 -4.76
CA ILE A 78 -4.45 0.18 -4.99
C ILE A 78 -5.08 -0.88 -5.90
N CYS A 79 -6.31 -1.27 -5.64
CA CYS A 79 -6.99 -2.29 -6.44
C CYS A 79 -7.10 -1.88 -7.91
N GLU A 80 -7.52 -0.64 -8.18
CA GLU A 80 -7.63 -0.15 -9.55
C GLU A 80 -6.29 -0.14 -10.28
N ALA A 81 -5.23 0.28 -9.58
CA ALA A 81 -3.91 0.40 -10.19
C ALA A 81 -3.19 -0.93 -10.36
N ALA A 82 -3.44 -1.89 -9.46
CA ALA A 82 -2.69 -3.14 -9.40
C ALA A 82 -3.35 -4.31 -10.12
N GLN A 83 -4.66 -4.27 -10.31
CA GLN A 83 -5.39 -5.43 -10.85
C GLN A 83 -5.12 -5.66 -12.34
N THR A 84 -5.00 -6.92 -12.71
CA THR A 84 -5.00 -7.38 -14.09
C THR A 84 -6.24 -8.20 -14.40
N GLY A 85 -6.95 -8.65 -13.37
CA GLY A 85 -8.08 -9.57 -13.48
C GLY A 85 -7.66 -11.03 -13.52
N ARG A 86 -6.36 -11.29 -13.41
CA ARG A 86 -5.82 -12.65 -13.44
C ARG A 86 -5.37 -13.10 -12.05
N THR A 87 -5.36 -14.41 -11.84
CA THR A 87 -4.80 -14.98 -10.62
C THR A 87 -3.35 -14.52 -10.46
N GLY A 88 -2.98 -14.13 -9.25
CA GLY A 88 -1.64 -13.62 -8.95
C GLY A 88 -1.57 -12.11 -8.79
N ASP A 89 -2.72 -11.43 -8.83
CA ASP A 89 -2.76 -9.97 -8.62
C ASP A 89 -2.37 -9.55 -7.20
N GLY A 90 -2.53 -10.44 -6.23
CA GLY A 90 -2.07 -10.20 -4.87
C GLY A 90 -3.18 -10.01 -3.85
N LEU A 91 -2.79 -9.57 -2.68
CA LEU A 91 -3.68 -9.41 -1.53
C LEU A 91 -3.35 -8.12 -0.79
N ILE A 92 -4.33 -7.59 -0.11
CA ILE A 92 -4.17 -6.45 0.79
C ILE A 92 -4.56 -6.89 2.19
N PHE A 93 -3.69 -6.62 3.16
CA PHE A 93 -3.93 -6.90 4.56
C PHE A 93 -4.05 -5.58 5.32
N ILE A 94 -4.98 -5.51 6.25
CA ILE A 94 -5.21 -4.32 7.06
C ILE A 94 -4.95 -4.70 8.52
N TYR A 95 -4.06 -3.94 9.15
CA TYR A 95 -3.69 -4.15 10.54
C TYR A 95 -4.07 -2.94 11.38
N PRO A 96 -4.54 -3.15 12.62
CA PRO A 96 -4.61 -2.05 13.57
C PRO A 96 -3.19 -1.67 14.02
N VAL A 97 -2.94 -0.39 14.17
CA VAL A 97 -1.67 0.14 14.69
C VAL A 97 -1.97 0.79 16.03
N GLU A 98 -1.37 0.27 17.10
CA GLU A 98 -1.64 0.77 18.45
C GLU A 98 -1.14 2.20 18.65
N ASP A 99 0.06 2.49 18.14
CA ASP A 99 0.66 3.81 18.27
C ASP A 99 1.66 4.04 17.16
N VAL A 100 1.96 5.30 16.92
CA VAL A 100 2.98 5.75 15.98
C VAL A 100 3.82 6.79 16.67
N ILE A 101 5.13 6.67 16.57
CA ILE A 101 6.06 7.62 17.18
C ILE A 101 7.00 8.12 16.09
N ARG A 102 7.07 9.45 15.95
CA ARG A 102 8.04 10.07 15.05
C ARG A 102 9.39 10.12 15.76
N ILE A 103 10.37 9.44 15.23
CA ILE A 103 11.68 9.31 15.86
C ILE A 103 12.33 10.67 16.12
N ARG A 104 12.25 11.58 15.14
CA ARG A 104 12.90 12.88 15.24
C ARG A 104 12.36 13.78 16.37
N THR A 105 11.06 13.72 16.60
CA THR A 105 10.38 14.66 17.51
C THR A 105 9.80 14.01 18.75
N GLY A 106 9.60 12.70 18.72
CA GLY A 106 8.89 11.98 19.80
C GLY A 106 7.39 12.18 19.77
N GLU A 107 6.84 12.88 18.78
CA GLU A 107 5.40 13.01 18.61
C GLU A 107 4.74 11.65 18.44
N ARG A 108 3.54 11.50 18.98
CA ARG A 108 2.82 10.24 18.98
C ARG A 108 1.45 10.37 18.33
N GLY A 109 0.93 9.22 17.98
CA GLY A 109 -0.42 9.10 17.46
C GLY A 109 -0.58 9.74 16.08
N ARG A 110 -1.75 10.29 15.86
CA ARG A 110 -2.16 10.82 14.57
C ARG A 110 -1.23 11.92 14.04
N GLU A 111 -0.74 12.78 14.94
CA GLU A 111 0.16 13.87 14.58
C GLU A 111 1.49 13.37 14.03
N ALA A 112 1.95 12.21 14.50
CA ALA A 112 3.19 11.60 14.02
C ALA A 112 3.11 11.20 12.54
N LEU A 113 1.91 11.04 11.99
CA LEU A 113 1.68 10.65 10.60
C LEU A 113 1.41 11.84 9.68
N MET A 114 1.16 13.01 10.22
CA MET A 114 0.78 14.16 9.42
C MET A 114 1.98 14.81 8.74
N TYR A 115 1.93 14.84 7.42
CA TYR A 115 2.88 15.55 6.58
C TYR A 115 2.12 16.60 5.76
N PRO A 116 2.74 17.71 5.35
CA PRO A 116 2.11 18.65 4.43
C PRO A 116 1.66 17.94 3.16
N ASP A 117 0.42 18.21 2.73
CA ASP A 117 -0.22 17.61 1.54
C ASP A 117 -0.49 16.11 1.62
N ASP A 118 -0.25 15.49 2.77
CA ASP A 118 -0.63 14.11 3.03
C ASP A 118 -2.14 13.95 3.02
N ILE A 119 -2.62 12.77 2.67
CA ILE A 119 -4.06 12.46 2.63
C ILE A 119 -4.75 12.72 3.96
N ASP A 120 -4.08 12.40 5.08
CA ASP A 120 -4.62 12.64 6.42
C ASP A 120 -4.67 14.13 6.74
N ALA A 121 -3.65 14.88 6.34
CA ALA A 121 -3.62 16.34 6.52
C ALA A 121 -4.67 17.02 5.63
N ARG A 122 -4.83 16.59 4.40
CA ARG A 122 -5.86 17.09 3.49
C ARG A 122 -7.26 16.88 4.07
N ARG A 123 -7.51 15.69 4.62
CA ARG A 123 -8.80 15.39 5.23
C ARG A 123 -9.07 16.24 6.46
N ALA A 124 -8.07 16.43 7.31
CA ALA A 124 -8.21 17.28 8.50
C ALA A 124 -8.52 18.72 8.11
N LEU A 125 -7.82 19.25 7.11
CA LEU A 125 -8.04 20.59 6.59
C LEU A 125 -9.43 20.74 5.96
N THR A 126 -9.83 19.77 5.16
CA THR A 126 -11.15 19.73 4.52
C THR A 126 -12.26 19.67 5.56
N THR A 127 -12.09 18.86 6.61
CA THR A 127 -13.07 18.76 7.69
C THR A 127 -13.22 20.10 8.43
N ALA A 128 -12.10 20.74 8.74
CA ALA A 128 -12.14 22.05 9.38
C ALA A 128 -12.81 23.09 8.51
N ASN A 129 -12.52 23.13 7.23
CA ASN A 129 -13.14 24.05 6.27
C ASN A 129 -14.58 23.66 5.99
N GLY A 130 -14.87 22.34 5.92
CA GLY A 130 -16.21 21.84 5.69
C GLY A 130 -17.18 22.19 6.81
N MET A 131 -16.71 22.23 8.04
CA MET A 131 -17.51 22.67 9.18
C MET A 131 -17.89 24.16 9.06
N ALA A 132 -17.00 24.96 8.49
CA ALA A 132 -17.28 26.38 8.23
C ALA A 132 -18.29 26.57 7.09
N TRP A 133 -18.40 25.61 6.22
CA TRP A 133 -19.26 25.70 5.03
C TRP A 133 -20.60 25.00 5.21
N GLY A 134 -20.75 24.31 6.29
CA GLY A 134 -21.94 23.56 6.56
C GLY A 134 -21.71 22.20 7.05
#